data_8697f288d960c1ddf6572bf065ca9feb
#
_entry.id   8697f288d960c1ddf6572bf065ca9feb
#
_cell.length_a   1.000
_cell.length_b   1.000
_cell.length_c   1.000
_cell.angle_alpha   90.00
_cell.angle_beta   90.00
_cell.angle_gamma   90.00
#
_symmetry.space_group_name_H-M   'P 1'
#
loop_
_entity.id
_entity.type
_entity.pdbx_description
1 polymer ?
#
loop_
_entity_poly.entity_id
_entity_poly.type
_entity_poly.pdbx_seq_one_letter_code
_entity_poly.pdbx_strand_id
1 'polypeptide(L)'
;IVTRMVRSDADPVNALFYTALVGALLATPLLLIEWRTPDLLGWAMLLSLGVFGGLGHYFVIMAFRRATASVLAPFAYTELIWATLMGLLVFGDFPDGWTFAGAGIITASGLYVLHRERVVRARDAAAAKA
;
A
#
# COMPACT_ATOMS: atom_id res chain seq x y z
N ILE A 1 15.91 6.64 14.70
CA ILE A 1 17.33 7.01 14.36
C ILE A 1 17.77 6.23 13.11
N VAL A 2 17.44 4.95 12.95
CA VAL A 2 17.82 4.13 11.78
C VAL A 2 17.17 4.63 10.48
N THR A 3 15.93 5.10 10.52
CA THR A 3 15.19 5.61 9.35
C THR A 3 15.76 6.91 8.78
N ARG A 4 16.58 7.63 9.54
CA ARG A 4 17.22 8.87 9.08
C ARG A 4 18.53 8.63 8.32
N MET A 5 19.06 7.41 8.36
CA MET A 5 20.30 7.02 7.67
C MET A 5 20.07 6.48 6.25
N VAL A 6 18.84 6.13 5.88
CA VAL A 6 18.52 5.83 4.50
C VAL A 6 18.34 7.17 3.79
N ARG A 7 19.41 7.63 3.19
CA ARG A 7 19.46 8.88 2.43
C ARG A 7 18.34 8.91 1.39
N SER A 8 17.69 10.04 1.28
CA SER A 8 16.62 10.35 0.31
C SER A 8 17.02 10.19 -1.17
N ASP A 9 18.24 9.77 -1.45
CA ASP A 9 18.80 9.60 -2.80
C ASP A 9 18.74 8.15 -3.31
N ALA A 10 18.17 7.21 -2.55
CA ALA A 10 18.00 5.85 -3.04
C ALA A 10 16.99 5.85 -4.21
N ASP A 11 17.44 5.35 -5.36
CA ASP A 11 16.59 5.18 -6.52
C ASP A 11 15.37 4.32 -6.15
N PRO A 12 14.12 4.74 -6.48
CA PRO A 12 12.92 3.94 -6.23
C PRO A 12 13.03 2.52 -6.79
N VAL A 13 13.71 2.35 -7.91
CA VAL A 13 13.94 1.06 -8.55
C VAL A 13 14.77 0.15 -7.65
N ASN A 14 15.79 0.68 -6.97
CA ASN A 14 16.60 -0.10 -6.03
C ASN A 14 15.77 -0.56 -4.84
N ALA A 15 14.92 0.31 -4.28
CA ALA A 15 14.05 -0.05 -3.17
C ALA A 15 13.06 -1.17 -3.57
N LEU A 16 12.46 -1.08 -4.75
CA LEU A 16 11.59 -2.12 -5.32
C LEU A 16 12.33 -3.44 -5.51
N PHE A 17 13.53 -3.37 -6.10
CA PHE A 17 14.35 -4.56 -6.37
C PHE A 17 14.69 -5.32 -5.08
N TYR A 18 15.20 -4.63 -4.06
CA TYR A 18 15.55 -5.26 -2.79
C TYR A 18 14.31 -5.80 -2.06
N THR A 19 13.19 -5.10 -2.09
CA THR A 19 11.93 -5.58 -1.48
C THR A 19 11.45 -6.85 -2.18
N ALA A 20 11.46 -6.87 -3.51
CA ALA A 20 11.07 -8.03 -4.30
C ALA A 20 12.04 -9.21 -4.08
N LEU A 21 13.35 -8.95 -4.03
CA LEU A 21 14.38 -9.96 -3.80
C LEU A 21 14.20 -10.63 -2.44
N VAL A 22 14.06 -9.83 -1.37
CA VAL A 22 13.84 -10.35 0.00
C VAL A 22 12.55 -11.14 0.06
N GLY A 23 11.46 -10.63 -0.51
CA GLY A 23 10.17 -11.33 -0.58
C GLY A 23 10.28 -12.67 -1.31
N ALA A 24 10.96 -12.70 -2.46
CA ALA A 24 11.20 -13.93 -3.23
C ALA A 24 12.03 -14.95 -2.43
N LEU A 25 13.12 -14.50 -1.79
CA LEU A 25 13.96 -15.39 -0.97
C LEU A 25 13.20 -15.99 0.21
N LEU A 26 12.35 -15.19 0.88
CA LEU A 26 11.54 -15.67 2.00
C LEU A 26 10.40 -16.61 1.55
N ALA A 27 9.86 -16.41 0.34
CA ALA A 27 8.80 -17.25 -0.21
C ALA A 27 9.34 -18.56 -0.79
N THR A 28 10.59 -18.62 -1.24
CA THR A 28 11.19 -19.80 -1.88
C THR A 28 11.08 -21.10 -1.05
N PRO A 29 11.34 -21.11 0.28
CA PRO A 29 11.18 -22.33 1.08
C PRO A 29 9.75 -22.88 1.08
N LEU A 30 8.74 -22.01 1.00
CA LEU A 30 7.34 -22.43 0.95
C LEU A 30 7.00 -23.16 -0.35
N LEU A 31 7.66 -22.79 -1.45
CA LEU A 31 7.51 -23.47 -2.74
C LEU A 31 8.00 -24.91 -2.70
N LEU A 32 8.98 -25.24 -1.85
CA LEU A 32 9.50 -26.58 -1.71
C LEU A 32 8.54 -27.52 -0.99
N ILE A 33 7.58 -26.98 -0.23
CA ILE A 33 6.62 -27.75 0.57
C ILE A 33 5.42 -28.17 -0.29
N GLU A 34 4.93 -27.28 -1.16
CA GLU A 34 3.68 -27.53 -1.89
C GLU A 34 3.70 -26.90 -3.30
N TRP A 35 4.66 -27.34 -4.12
CA TRP A 35 4.75 -26.85 -5.49
C TRP A 35 3.68 -27.48 -6.38
N ARG A 36 2.85 -26.63 -6.97
CA ARG A 36 1.94 -27.00 -8.08
C ARG A 36 2.33 -26.16 -9.29
N THR A 37 2.74 -26.83 -10.35
CA THR A 37 3.09 -26.12 -11.60
C THR A 37 1.83 -25.44 -12.15
N PRO A 38 1.83 -24.11 -12.31
CA PRO A 38 0.70 -23.40 -12.92
C PRO A 38 0.51 -23.83 -14.38
N ASP A 39 -0.73 -23.84 -14.83
CA ASP A 39 -1.07 -23.94 -16.25
C ASP A 39 -0.74 -22.63 -17.00
N LEU A 40 -0.96 -22.60 -18.31
CA LEU A 40 -0.66 -21.43 -19.14
C LEU A 40 -1.41 -20.17 -18.66
N LEU A 41 -2.67 -20.33 -18.27
CA LEU A 41 -3.50 -19.24 -17.74
C LEU A 41 -2.95 -18.76 -16.39
N GLY A 42 -2.57 -19.68 -15.50
CA GLY A 42 -1.94 -19.38 -14.22
C GLY A 42 -0.65 -18.59 -14.38
N TRP A 43 0.21 -18.97 -15.34
CA TRP A 43 1.41 -18.20 -15.66
C TRP A 43 1.09 -16.79 -16.17
N ALA A 44 0.10 -16.63 -17.05
CA ALA A 44 -0.33 -15.32 -17.53
C ALA A 44 -0.85 -14.45 -16.39
N MET A 45 -1.64 -15.01 -15.48
CA MET A 45 -2.14 -14.30 -14.28
C MET A 45 -1.00 -13.90 -13.34
N LEU A 46 -0.04 -14.78 -13.06
CA LEU A 46 1.10 -14.47 -12.20
C LEU A 46 1.99 -13.37 -12.80
N LEU A 47 2.26 -13.42 -14.09
CA LEU A 47 3.02 -12.38 -14.78
C LEU A 47 2.28 -11.03 -14.76
N SER A 48 0.98 -11.03 -15.04
CA SER A 48 0.18 -9.80 -14.97
C SER A 48 0.16 -9.22 -13.56
N LEU A 49 -0.01 -10.04 -12.53
CA LEU A 49 0.06 -9.63 -11.13
C LEU A 49 1.42 -9.01 -10.79
N GLY A 50 2.53 -9.62 -11.25
CA GLY A 50 3.88 -9.09 -11.06
C GLY A 50 4.07 -7.73 -11.73
N VAL A 51 3.63 -7.57 -12.97
CA VAL A 51 3.73 -6.32 -13.72
C VAL A 51 2.88 -5.21 -13.08
N PHE A 52 1.59 -5.48 -12.87
CA PHE A 52 0.68 -4.46 -12.30
C PHE A 52 1.02 -4.16 -10.84
N GLY A 53 1.38 -5.17 -10.05
CA GLY A 53 1.81 -4.97 -8.67
C GLY A 53 3.10 -4.16 -8.57
N GLY A 54 4.09 -4.47 -9.42
CA GLY A 54 5.35 -3.73 -9.48
C GLY A 54 5.15 -2.27 -9.91
N LEU A 55 4.35 -2.03 -10.94
CA LEU A 55 4.01 -0.67 -11.39
C LEU A 55 3.25 0.10 -10.32
N GLY A 56 2.25 -0.53 -9.69
CA GLY A 56 1.49 0.09 -8.60
C GLY A 56 2.41 0.51 -7.45
N HIS A 57 3.29 -0.39 -7.02
CA HIS A 57 4.23 -0.11 -5.94
C HIS A 57 5.25 0.99 -6.33
N TYR A 58 5.72 1.01 -7.57
CA TYR A 58 6.55 2.08 -8.09
C TYR A 58 5.85 3.44 -7.99
N PHE A 59 4.59 3.54 -8.41
CA PHE A 59 3.83 4.79 -8.30
C PHE A 59 3.60 5.22 -6.86
N VAL A 60 3.38 4.29 -5.94
CA VAL A 60 3.28 4.58 -4.49
C VAL A 60 4.58 5.20 -3.98
N ILE A 61 5.74 4.61 -4.30
CA ILE A 61 7.04 5.19 -3.91
C ILE A 61 7.22 6.59 -4.49
N MET A 62 6.88 6.79 -5.76
CA MET A 62 6.96 8.10 -6.42
C MET A 62 6.02 9.13 -5.79
N ALA A 63 4.82 8.72 -5.36
CA ALA A 63 3.89 9.58 -4.66
C ALA A 63 4.45 10.05 -3.30
N PHE A 64 5.01 9.13 -2.50
CA PHE A 64 5.64 9.46 -1.22
C PHE A 64 6.89 10.34 -1.34
N ARG A 65 7.55 10.34 -2.49
CA ARG A 65 8.66 11.29 -2.77
C ARG A 65 8.17 12.72 -3.03
N ARG A 66 6.95 12.89 -3.51
CA ARG A 66 6.39 14.19 -3.93
C ARG A 66 5.38 14.77 -2.94
N ALA A 67 4.82 13.94 -2.07
CA ALA A 67 3.81 14.35 -1.13
C ALA A 67 4.03 13.72 0.24
N THR A 68 3.54 14.39 1.28
CA THR A 68 3.60 13.86 2.65
C THR A 68 2.55 12.75 2.86
N ALA A 69 2.81 11.85 3.80
CA ALA A 69 1.89 10.75 4.12
C ALA A 69 0.47 11.24 4.43
N SER A 70 0.33 12.40 5.08
CA SER A 70 -0.98 12.99 5.38
C SER A 70 -1.78 13.43 4.14
N VAL A 71 -1.11 13.76 3.04
CA VAL A 71 -1.78 14.06 1.76
C VAL A 71 -2.17 12.76 1.04
N LEU A 72 -1.37 11.70 1.17
CA LEU A 72 -1.60 10.44 0.48
C LEU A 72 -2.59 9.53 1.21
N ALA A 73 -2.72 9.64 2.53
CA ALA A 73 -3.58 8.77 3.33
C ALA A 73 -5.05 8.71 2.84
N PRO A 74 -5.71 9.80 2.42
CA PRO A 74 -7.07 9.72 1.88
C PRO A 74 -7.17 8.83 0.64
N PHE A 75 -6.13 8.80 -0.20
CA PHE A 75 -6.10 7.98 -1.41
C PHE A 75 -5.99 6.49 -1.09
N ALA A 76 -5.32 6.12 0.00
CA ALA A 76 -5.25 4.72 0.44
C ALA A 76 -6.64 4.15 0.79
N TYR A 77 -7.59 4.98 1.24
CA TYR A 77 -8.95 4.51 1.51
C TYR A 77 -9.76 4.23 0.25
N THR A 78 -9.37 4.81 -0.90
CA THR A 78 -10.03 4.47 -2.17
C THR A 78 -9.73 3.03 -2.58
N GLU A 79 -8.62 2.44 -2.11
CA GLU A 79 -8.29 1.03 -2.33
C GLU A 79 -9.36 0.10 -1.75
N LEU A 80 -9.91 0.42 -0.57
CA LEU A 80 -11.00 -0.37 0.04
C LEU A 80 -12.24 -0.39 -0.86
N ILE A 81 -12.57 0.74 -1.49
CA ILE A 81 -13.71 0.84 -2.41
C ILE A 81 -13.47 -0.03 -3.64
N TRP A 82 -12.28 0.08 -4.24
CA TRP A 82 -11.92 -0.71 -5.41
C TRP A 82 -11.80 -2.20 -5.11
N ALA A 83 -11.23 -2.58 -3.96
CA ALA A 83 -11.15 -3.97 -3.52
C ALA A 83 -12.55 -4.58 -3.33
N THR A 84 -13.46 -3.85 -2.69
CA THR A 84 -14.85 -4.26 -2.52
C THR A 84 -15.57 -4.42 -3.86
N LEU A 85 -15.41 -3.43 -4.75
CA LEU A 85 -16.04 -3.45 -6.07
C LEU A 85 -15.52 -4.64 -6.92
N MET A 86 -14.22 -4.86 -6.92
CA MET A 86 -13.61 -5.99 -7.65
C MET A 86 -14.00 -7.34 -7.03
N GLY A 87 -14.04 -7.45 -5.70
CA GLY A 87 -14.53 -8.64 -5.00
C GLY A 87 -15.95 -9.00 -5.45
N LEU A 88 -16.82 -8.01 -5.50
CA LEU A 88 -18.21 -8.21 -5.94
C LEU A 88 -18.32 -8.56 -7.44
N LEU A 89 -17.60 -7.83 -8.31
CA LEU A 89 -17.73 -8.01 -9.76
C LEU A 89 -17.05 -9.29 -10.27
N VAL A 90 -15.93 -9.68 -9.68
CA VAL A 90 -15.13 -10.83 -10.15
C VAL A 90 -15.53 -12.13 -9.46
N PHE A 91 -15.78 -12.06 -8.16
CA PHE A 91 -16.02 -13.25 -7.32
C PHE A 91 -17.50 -13.39 -6.91
N GLY A 92 -18.30 -12.34 -7.06
CA GLY A 92 -19.68 -12.31 -6.58
C GLY A 92 -19.81 -12.22 -5.06
N ASP A 93 -18.68 -12.01 -4.37
CA ASP A 93 -18.62 -11.96 -2.91
C ASP A 93 -18.89 -10.54 -2.42
N PHE A 94 -19.99 -10.39 -1.68
CA PHE A 94 -20.29 -9.14 -1.00
C PHE A 94 -19.72 -9.17 0.42
N PRO A 95 -18.98 -8.11 0.85
CA PRO A 95 -18.39 -8.06 2.18
C PRO A 95 -19.47 -8.23 3.27
N ASP A 96 -19.13 -8.99 4.29
CA ASP A 96 -19.99 -9.17 5.46
C ASP A 96 -20.00 -7.93 6.37
N GLY A 97 -20.90 -7.94 7.37
CA GLY A 97 -21.02 -6.82 8.31
C GLY A 97 -19.74 -6.54 9.12
N TRP A 98 -18.93 -7.57 9.38
CA TRP A 98 -17.66 -7.43 10.08
C TRP A 98 -16.59 -6.73 9.23
N THR A 99 -16.57 -7.00 7.94
CA THR A 99 -15.71 -6.31 6.97
C THR A 99 -16.04 -4.82 6.90
N PHE A 100 -17.33 -4.46 6.85
CA PHE A 100 -17.76 -3.05 6.89
C PHE A 100 -17.43 -2.39 8.22
N ALA A 101 -17.60 -3.08 9.35
CA ALA A 101 -17.21 -2.55 10.66
C ALA A 101 -15.69 -2.28 10.72
N GLY A 102 -14.86 -3.23 10.26
CA GLY A 102 -13.41 -3.07 10.17
C GLY A 102 -13.00 -1.91 9.27
N ALA A 103 -13.56 -1.82 8.06
CA ALA A 103 -13.31 -0.72 7.13
C ALA A 103 -13.72 0.64 7.73
N GLY A 104 -14.85 0.69 8.45
CA GLY A 104 -15.31 1.88 9.17
C GLY A 104 -14.34 2.34 10.25
N ILE A 105 -13.83 1.43 11.06
CA ILE A 105 -12.84 1.72 12.12
C ILE A 105 -11.54 2.25 11.51
N ILE A 106 -11.02 1.60 10.46
CA ILE A 106 -9.80 2.02 9.77
C ILE A 106 -9.98 3.42 9.18
N THR A 107 -11.08 3.66 8.49
CA THR A 107 -11.37 4.97 7.89
C THR A 107 -11.52 6.05 8.95
N ALA A 108 -12.27 5.81 10.02
CA ALA A 108 -12.48 6.76 11.11
C ALA A 108 -11.15 7.11 11.81
N SER A 109 -10.31 6.10 12.09
CA SER A 109 -9.00 6.32 12.71
C SER A 109 -8.08 7.15 11.82
N GLY A 110 -8.07 6.88 10.53
CA GLY A 110 -7.28 7.65 9.57
C GLY A 110 -7.75 9.10 9.41
N LEU A 111 -9.05 9.33 9.35
CA LEU A 111 -9.61 10.69 9.34
C LEU A 111 -9.29 11.47 10.62
N TYR A 112 -9.32 10.78 11.77
CA TYR A 112 -8.91 11.38 13.05
C TYR A 112 -7.44 11.82 13.03
N VAL A 113 -6.53 10.97 12.54
CA VAL A 113 -5.11 11.31 12.41
C VAL A 113 -4.91 12.52 11.49
N LEU A 114 -5.57 12.54 10.33
CA LEU A 114 -5.52 13.67 9.39
C LEU A 114 -6.02 14.98 10.03
N HIS A 115 -7.14 14.91 10.74
CA HIS A 115 -7.67 16.07 11.44
C HIS A 115 -6.68 16.60 12.48
N ARG A 116 -6.13 15.72 13.30
CA ARG A 116 -5.13 16.05 14.32
C ARG A 116 -3.88 16.71 13.72
N GLU A 117 -3.35 16.14 12.63
CA GLU A 117 -2.18 16.72 11.95
C GLU A 117 -2.46 18.13 11.41
N ARG A 118 -3.63 18.37 10.83
CA ARG A 118 -4.02 19.72 10.36
C ARG A 118 -4.09 20.72 11.50
N VAL A 119 -4.65 20.33 12.64
CA VAL A 119 -4.74 21.19 13.83
C VAL A 119 -3.35 21.52 14.38
N VAL A 120 -2.45 20.52 14.49
CA VAL A 120 -1.08 20.73 14.96
C VAL A 120 -0.33 21.68 14.03
N ARG A 121 -0.36 21.42 12.72
CA ARG A 121 0.31 22.30 11.72
C ARG A 121 -0.22 23.74 11.75
N ALA A 122 -1.53 23.92 11.94
CA ALA A 122 -2.11 25.26 12.05
C ALA A 122 -1.61 26.00 13.30
N ARG A 123 -1.46 25.31 14.43
CA ARG A 123 -0.90 25.87 15.66
C ARG A 123 0.57 26.25 15.51
N ASP A 124 1.39 25.34 14.91
CA ASP A 124 2.81 25.60 14.70
C ASP A 124 3.02 26.79 13.75
N ALA A 125 2.20 26.91 12.70
CA ALA A 125 2.24 28.03 11.79
C ALA A 125 1.82 29.37 12.44
N ALA A 126 0.90 29.32 13.40
CA ALA A 126 0.49 30.51 14.17
C ALA A 126 1.60 30.93 15.16
N ALA A 127 2.22 29.97 15.84
CA ALA A 127 3.33 30.23 16.77
C ALA A 127 4.60 30.78 16.06
N ALA A 128 4.85 30.40 14.82
CA ALA A 128 5.98 30.92 14.04
C ALA A 128 5.80 32.36 13.52
N LYS A 129 4.58 32.90 13.62
CA LYS A 129 4.26 34.27 13.20
C LYS A 129 4.15 35.27 14.37
N ALA A 130 4.12 34.79 15.60
CA ALA A 130 4.11 35.56 16.83
C ALA A 130 5.53 35.82 17.35
#